data_acaf34ff916f78515b5a61a316bd3d60
#
_entry.id   acaf34ff916f78515b5a61a316bd3d60
#
_cell.length_a   1.000
_cell.length_b   1.000
_cell.length_c   1.000
_cell.angle_alpha   90.00
_cell.angle_beta   90.00
_cell.angle_gamma   90.00
#
_symmetry.space_group_name_H-M   'P 1'
#
loop_
_entity.id
_entity.type
_entity.pdbx_description
1 polymer ?
#
loop_
_entity_poly.entity_id
_entity_poly.type
_entity_poly.pdbx_seq_one_letter_code
_entity_poly.pdbx_strand_id
1 'polypeptide(L)'
;MKCQVLVDWLTFSVKEKDPAIVIQEYLGMEPELFQDAGYGLLGYNRVLRFSDICVCCEGRENKFFKDMGVCVSMSGNGCRTFETMSKLTRDKGTSPFPVLFQHLRADESANVSRIDIACDDQDGYLNMEQIVEKVQT
;
A
#
# COMPACT_ATOMS: atom_id res chain seq x y z
N MET A 1 -17.25 20.11 -12.32
CA MET A 1 -15.81 19.90 -12.24
C MET A 1 -15.54 18.45 -11.85
N LYS A 2 -14.88 17.72 -12.69
CA LYS A 2 -14.55 16.31 -12.45
C LYS A 2 -13.06 16.17 -12.22
N CYS A 3 -12.68 15.86 -10.99
CA CYS A 3 -11.30 15.53 -10.64
C CYS A 3 -11.27 14.19 -9.95
N GLN A 4 -10.45 13.30 -10.45
CA GLN A 4 -10.21 12.00 -9.83
C GLN A 4 -8.85 12.02 -9.15
N VAL A 5 -8.84 11.84 -7.84
CA VAL A 5 -7.60 11.74 -7.06
C VAL A 5 -7.30 10.26 -6.85
N LEU A 6 -6.10 9.86 -7.24
CA LEU A 6 -5.66 8.47 -7.18
C LEU A 6 -4.42 8.36 -6.31
N VAL A 7 -4.35 7.29 -5.53
CA VAL A 7 -3.08 6.88 -4.90
C VAL A 7 -2.24 6.21 -5.98
N ASP A 8 -1.06 6.73 -6.25
CA ASP A 8 -0.20 6.28 -7.35
C ASP A 8 1.10 5.64 -6.87
N TRP A 9 1.32 5.61 -5.60
CA TRP A 9 2.36 4.84 -4.93
C TRP A 9 2.04 4.78 -3.46
N LEU A 10 2.26 3.64 -2.83
CA LEU A 10 2.12 3.50 -1.38
C LEU A 10 3.13 2.51 -0.84
N THR A 11 3.89 2.93 0.17
CA THR A 11 4.77 2.06 0.92
C THR A 11 4.48 2.23 2.41
N PHE A 12 4.18 1.15 3.09
CA PHE A 12 3.93 1.17 4.53
C PHE A 12 4.54 -0.06 5.19
N SER A 13 4.76 0.03 6.49
CA SER A 13 5.25 -1.08 7.30
C SER A 13 4.40 -1.23 8.56
N VAL A 14 4.31 -2.46 9.04
CA VAL A 14 3.62 -2.82 10.28
C VAL A 14 4.50 -3.78 11.06
N LYS A 15 4.24 -3.94 12.36
CA LYS A 15 5.02 -4.87 13.21
C LYS A 15 4.62 -6.33 13.07
N GLU A 16 3.48 -6.61 12.49
CA GLU A 16 3.10 -8.00 12.21
C GLU A 16 4.17 -8.68 11.37
N LYS A 17 4.61 -9.86 11.78
CA LYS A 17 5.70 -10.59 11.13
C LYS A 17 5.22 -11.59 10.08
N ASP A 18 3.96 -11.98 10.14
CA ASP A 18 3.40 -12.94 9.19
C ASP A 18 2.86 -12.20 7.96
N PRO A 19 3.51 -12.36 6.79
CA PRO A 19 3.04 -11.68 5.59
C PRO A 19 1.65 -12.11 5.15
N ALA A 20 1.25 -13.35 5.42
CA ALA A 20 -0.09 -13.83 5.08
C ALA A 20 -1.17 -13.03 5.82
N ILE A 21 -0.96 -12.74 7.10
CA ILE A 21 -1.89 -11.93 7.88
C ILE A 21 -1.99 -10.52 7.31
N VAL A 22 -0.87 -9.92 6.95
CA VAL A 22 -0.85 -8.58 6.37
C VAL A 22 -1.60 -8.55 5.03
N ILE A 23 -1.36 -9.54 4.18
CA ILE A 23 -2.04 -9.63 2.89
C ILE A 23 -3.56 -9.77 3.08
N GLN A 24 -3.99 -10.59 4.02
CA GLN A 24 -5.43 -10.80 4.28
C GLN A 24 -6.09 -9.61 4.97
N GLU A 25 -5.51 -9.11 6.04
CA GLU A 25 -6.15 -8.09 6.87
C GLU A 25 -5.98 -6.67 6.34
N TYR A 26 -4.79 -6.33 5.85
CA TYR A 26 -4.53 -4.98 5.37
C TYR A 26 -4.86 -4.81 3.89
N LEU A 27 -4.57 -5.81 3.07
CA LEU A 27 -4.82 -5.72 1.63
C LEU A 27 -6.14 -6.35 1.21
N GLY A 28 -6.74 -7.19 2.04
CA GLY A 28 -7.97 -7.89 1.66
C GLY A 28 -7.77 -8.80 0.45
N MET A 29 -6.60 -9.41 0.34
CA MET A 29 -6.25 -10.29 -0.76
C MET A 29 -5.91 -11.68 -0.25
N GLU A 30 -5.83 -12.65 -1.15
CA GLU A 30 -5.48 -14.02 -0.80
C GLU A 30 -3.96 -14.20 -0.87
N PRO A 31 -3.32 -14.71 0.22
CA PRO A 31 -1.88 -14.89 0.21
C PRO A 31 -1.38 -15.83 -0.88
N GLU A 32 -2.20 -16.78 -1.31
CA GLU A 32 -1.87 -17.75 -2.35
C GLU A 32 -1.59 -17.10 -3.71
N LEU A 33 -2.05 -15.89 -3.92
CA LEU A 33 -1.78 -15.13 -5.16
C LEU A 33 -0.33 -14.67 -5.22
N PHE A 34 0.33 -14.54 -4.07
CA PHE A 34 1.68 -13.99 -3.99
C PHE A 34 2.72 -15.10 -4.12
N GLN A 35 3.79 -14.83 -4.84
CA GLN A 35 4.88 -15.77 -5.06
C GLN A 35 6.17 -15.18 -4.52
N ASP A 36 7.06 -16.06 -4.03
CA ASP A 36 8.39 -15.66 -3.60
C ASP A 36 9.17 -15.13 -4.80
N ALA A 37 9.66 -13.90 -4.71
CA ALA A 37 10.37 -13.25 -5.80
C ALA A 37 11.81 -13.76 -5.96
N GLY A 38 12.34 -14.45 -4.95
CA GLY A 38 13.70 -14.99 -4.99
C GLY A 38 14.78 -13.98 -4.65
N TYR A 39 14.43 -12.81 -4.17
CA TYR A 39 15.39 -11.77 -3.76
C TYR A 39 14.86 -10.99 -2.56
N GLY A 40 15.75 -10.26 -1.90
CA GLY A 40 15.38 -9.33 -0.82
C GLY A 40 15.21 -7.91 -1.34
N LEU A 41 14.55 -7.07 -0.55
CA LEU A 41 14.30 -5.67 -0.90
C LEU A 41 14.11 -4.85 0.37
N LEU A 42 14.59 -3.61 0.37
CA LEU A 42 14.38 -2.64 1.45
C LEU A 42 14.87 -3.13 2.82
N GLY A 43 15.93 -3.94 2.85
CA GLY A 43 16.48 -4.50 4.09
C GLY A 43 15.79 -5.76 4.56
N TYR A 44 14.83 -6.28 3.80
CA TYR A 44 14.14 -7.55 4.08
C TYR A 44 14.75 -8.67 3.25
N ASN A 45 14.82 -9.87 3.82
CA ASN A 45 15.44 -11.01 3.17
C ASN A 45 14.53 -11.74 2.19
N ARG A 46 13.22 -11.53 2.31
CA ARG A 46 12.22 -12.22 1.49
C ARG A 46 11.18 -11.25 0.98
N VAL A 47 10.81 -11.41 -0.28
CA VAL A 47 9.76 -10.63 -0.93
C VAL A 47 8.75 -11.58 -1.53
N LEU A 48 7.48 -11.38 -1.17
CA LEU A 48 6.34 -12.01 -1.83
C LEU A 48 5.75 -10.99 -2.79
N ARG A 49 5.54 -11.39 -4.03
CA ARG A 49 5.12 -10.49 -5.08
C ARG A 49 3.90 -10.98 -5.83
N PHE A 50 2.97 -10.08 -6.08
CA PHE A 50 1.86 -10.27 -7.00
C PHE A 50 1.73 -9.00 -7.84
N SER A 51 1.90 -9.11 -9.17
CA SER A 51 1.98 -7.94 -10.05
C SER A 51 3.04 -6.97 -9.50
N ASP A 52 2.72 -5.71 -9.32
CA ASP A 52 3.63 -4.70 -8.77
C ASP A 52 3.34 -4.40 -7.29
N ILE A 53 2.79 -5.37 -6.57
CA ILE A 53 2.63 -5.33 -5.12
C ILE A 53 3.73 -6.21 -4.51
N CYS A 54 4.60 -5.61 -3.71
CA CYS A 54 5.68 -6.32 -3.02
C CYS A 54 5.38 -6.34 -1.52
N VAL A 55 5.39 -7.53 -0.93
CA VAL A 55 5.24 -7.74 0.50
C VAL A 55 6.57 -8.28 1.02
N CYS A 56 7.31 -7.41 1.71
CA CYS A 56 8.65 -7.71 2.20
C CYS A 56 8.58 -8.20 3.64
N CYS A 57 9.23 -9.31 3.92
CA CYS A 57 9.24 -9.92 5.25
C CYS A 57 10.62 -10.50 5.57
N GLU A 58 10.76 -11.05 6.77
CA GLU A 58 12.02 -11.60 7.25
C GLU A 58 13.12 -10.55 7.22
N GLY A 59 12.92 -9.45 7.97
CA GLY A 59 13.90 -8.40 8.08
C GLY A 59 15.22 -8.90 8.63
N ARG A 60 16.31 -8.23 8.28
CA ARG A 60 17.65 -8.58 8.74
C ARG A 60 17.73 -8.52 10.25
N GLU A 61 18.20 -9.59 10.86
CA GLU A 61 18.44 -9.64 12.30
C GLU A 61 19.73 -8.91 12.63
N ASN A 62 19.62 -7.65 13.06
CA ASN A 62 20.69 -6.94 13.69
C ASN A 62 20.12 -5.94 14.69
N LYS A 63 20.96 -5.32 15.50
CA LYS A 63 20.53 -4.41 16.57
C LYS A 63 19.74 -3.18 16.05
N PHE A 64 19.87 -2.83 14.77
CA PHE A 64 19.19 -1.69 14.16
C PHE A 64 17.86 -2.06 13.53
N PHE A 65 17.64 -3.35 13.22
CA PHE A 65 16.44 -3.83 12.51
C PHE A 65 15.69 -4.90 13.30
N LYS A 66 15.81 -4.84 14.64
CA LYS A 66 15.35 -5.88 15.54
C LYS A 66 13.84 -6.15 15.48
N ASP A 67 13.06 -5.14 15.15
CA ASP A 67 11.59 -5.20 15.16
C ASP A 67 10.98 -4.94 13.79
N MET A 68 11.70 -5.26 12.72
CA MET A 68 11.14 -5.17 11.38
C MET A 68 10.03 -6.20 11.23
N GLY A 69 8.82 -5.72 10.93
CA GLY A 69 7.70 -6.59 10.64
C GLY A 69 7.59 -6.87 9.15
N VAL A 70 6.50 -6.42 8.56
CA VAL A 70 6.23 -6.56 7.13
C VAL A 70 6.14 -5.17 6.51
N CYS A 71 6.77 -5.00 5.34
CA CYS A 71 6.70 -3.78 4.55
C CYS A 71 5.98 -4.08 3.24
N VAL A 72 4.97 -3.31 2.94
CA VAL A 72 4.22 -3.43 1.68
C VAL A 72 4.55 -2.23 0.80
N SER A 73 4.92 -2.50 -0.46
CA SER A 73 5.20 -1.45 -1.43
C SER A 73 4.42 -1.71 -2.71
N MET A 74 3.65 -0.72 -3.14
CA MET A 74 2.83 -0.77 -4.35
C MET A 74 3.18 0.43 -5.22
N SER A 75 3.69 0.19 -6.42
CA SER A 75 3.85 1.22 -7.45
C SER A 75 2.47 1.60 -8.01
N GLY A 76 2.44 2.53 -8.99
CA GLY A 76 1.18 2.91 -9.63
C GLY A 76 0.40 1.72 -10.16
N ASN A 77 1.07 0.79 -10.86
CA ASN A 77 0.44 -0.44 -11.33
C ASN A 77 -0.01 -1.33 -10.17
N GLY A 78 0.80 -1.40 -9.12
CA GLY A 78 0.44 -2.15 -7.90
C GLY A 78 -0.79 -1.58 -7.24
N CYS A 79 -0.91 -0.25 -7.16
CA CYS A 79 -2.11 0.40 -6.63
C CYS A 79 -3.35 0.06 -7.46
N ARG A 80 -3.24 0.02 -8.78
CA ARG A 80 -4.37 -0.36 -9.65
C ARG A 80 -4.75 -1.83 -9.45
N THR A 81 -3.75 -2.71 -9.31
CA THR A 81 -3.98 -4.11 -8.98
C THR A 81 -4.70 -4.27 -7.65
N PHE A 82 -4.25 -3.54 -6.64
CA PHE A 82 -4.89 -3.55 -5.32
C PHE A 82 -6.35 -3.11 -5.41
N GLU A 83 -6.64 -2.04 -6.14
CA GLU A 83 -8.02 -1.56 -6.31
C GLU A 83 -8.92 -2.60 -6.97
N THR A 84 -8.37 -3.39 -7.90
CA THR A 84 -9.14 -4.42 -8.62
C THR A 84 -9.34 -5.69 -7.79
N MET A 85 -8.30 -6.10 -7.06
CA MET A 85 -8.25 -7.42 -6.42
C MET A 85 -8.65 -7.41 -4.94
N SER A 86 -8.65 -6.25 -4.29
CA SER A 86 -8.92 -6.18 -2.86
C SER A 86 -10.38 -6.46 -2.53
N LYS A 87 -10.60 -7.25 -1.48
CA LYS A 87 -11.93 -7.55 -0.93
C LYS A 87 -12.25 -6.70 0.29
N LEU A 88 -11.48 -5.64 0.55
CA LEU A 88 -11.75 -4.72 1.66
C LEU A 88 -13.07 -3.98 1.49
N THR A 89 -13.50 -3.76 0.25
CA THR A 89 -14.80 -3.19 -0.07
C THR A 89 -15.61 -4.18 -0.87
N ARG A 90 -16.92 -4.20 -0.65
CA ARG A 90 -17.83 -5.12 -1.36
C ARG A 90 -18.33 -4.54 -2.68
N ASP A 91 -18.38 -3.22 -2.77
CA ASP A 91 -18.94 -2.53 -3.92
C ASP A 91 -17.87 -2.32 -4.99
N LYS A 92 -18.15 -2.78 -6.20
CA LYS A 92 -17.30 -2.51 -7.35
C LYS A 92 -17.26 -1.01 -7.62
N GLY A 93 -16.10 -0.46 -7.84
CA GLY A 93 -15.90 0.95 -8.06
C GLY A 93 -15.61 1.77 -6.81
N THR A 94 -15.75 1.17 -5.62
CA THR A 94 -15.39 1.82 -4.37
C THR A 94 -13.90 1.51 -4.08
N SER A 95 -13.12 2.57 -3.87
CA SER A 95 -11.69 2.41 -3.58
C SER A 95 -11.46 1.70 -2.24
N PRO A 96 -10.56 0.71 -2.18
CA PRO A 96 -10.20 0.07 -0.92
C PRO A 96 -9.23 0.90 -0.08
N PHE A 97 -8.63 1.96 -0.63
CA PHE A 97 -7.64 2.75 0.08
C PHE A 97 -8.17 3.39 1.37
N PRO A 98 -9.38 3.97 1.42
CA PRO A 98 -9.88 4.52 2.69
C PRO A 98 -9.97 3.46 3.79
N VAL A 99 -10.37 2.23 3.47
CA VAL A 99 -10.41 1.14 4.44
C VAL A 99 -9.01 0.78 4.91
N LEU A 100 -8.06 0.65 3.98
CA LEU A 100 -6.66 0.39 4.32
C LEU A 100 -6.11 1.49 5.23
N PHE A 101 -6.36 2.76 4.90
CA PHE A 101 -5.86 3.87 5.71
C PHE A 101 -6.47 3.88 7.12
N GLN A 102 -7.73 3.47 7.27
CA GLN A 102 -8.34 3.31 8.60
C GLN A 102 -7.64 2.22 9.41
N HIS A 103 -7.31 1.09 8.79
CA HIS A 103 -6.55 0.02 9.44
C HIS A 103 -5.17 0.50 9.87
N LEU A 104 -4.46 1.21 9.01
CA LEU A 104 -3.14 1.74 9.32
C LEU A 104 -3.20 2.78 10.43
N ARG A 105 -4.22 3.62 10.43
CA ARG A 105 -4.42 4.64 11.46
C ARG A 105 -4.71 4.03 12.83
N ALA A 106 -5.43 2.92 12.86
CA ALA A 106 -5.74 2.21 14.10
C ALA A 106 -4.55 1.41 14.66
N ASP A 107 -3.55 1.13 13.83
CA ASP A 107 -2.36 0.38 14.23
C ASP A 107 -1.24 1.36 14.58
N GLU A 108 -0.95 1.49 15.88
CA GLU A 108 0.09 2.41 16.36
C GLU A 108 1.49 2.06 15.85
N SER A 109 1.70 0.80 15.45
CA SER A 109 2.99 0.35 14.92
C SER A 109 3.16 0.65 13.44
N ALA A 110 2.08 1.00 12.75
CA ALA A 110 2.12 1.23 11.31
C ALA A 110 2.83 2.53 10.97
N ASN A 111 3.60 2.50 9.89
CA ASN A 111 4.31 3.66 9.38
C ASN A 111 4.16 3.73 7.86
N VAL A 112 3.67 4.85 7.37
CA VAL A 112 3.61 5.12 5.94
C VAL A 112 4.87 5.90 5.57
N SER A 113 5.74 5.28 4.77
CA SER A 113 7.02 5.88 4.39
C SER A 113 6.96 6.60 3.05
N ARG A 114 5.99 6.24 2.19
CA ARG A 114 5.81 6.92 0.91
C ARG A 114 4.35 6.84 0.47
N ILE A 115 3.82 7.97 0.04
CA ILE A 115 2.53 8.04 -0.63
C ILE A 115 2.62 9.08 -1.75
N ASP A 116 2.31 8.67 -2.97
CA ASP A 116 2.22 9.56 -4.12
C ASP A 116 0.75 9.65 -4.54
N ILE A 117 0.30 10.86 -4.78
CA ILE A 117 -1.08 11.13 -5.18
C ILE A 117 -1.06 11.75 -6.57
N ALA A 118 -1.81 11.16 -7.49
CA ALA A 118 -2.02 11.70 -8.82
C ALA A 118 -3.42 12.27 -8.92
N CYS A 119 -3.57 13.35 -9.68
CA CYS A 119 -4.86 13.93 -9.98
C CYS A 119 -5.07 13.99 -11.48
N ASP A 120 -6.20 13.44 -11.92
CA ASP A 120 -6.64 13.53 -13.29
C ASP A 120 -7.73 14.60 -13.39
N ASP A 121 -7.37 15.76 -13.94
CA ASP A 121 -8.32 16.85 -14.16
C ASP A 121 -8.95 16.70 -15.55
N GLN A 122 -10.05 15.97 -15.59
CA GLN A 122 -10.74 15.66 -16.83
C GLN A 122 -11.39 16.89 -17.48
N ASP A 123 -11.67 17.92 -16.69
CA ASP A 123 -12.36 19.12 -17.17
C ASP A 123 -11.41 20.30 -17.39
N GLY A 124 -10.16 20.19 -16.98
CA GLY A 124 -9.16 21.25 -17.12
C GLY A 124 -9.37 22.46 -16.21
N TYR A 125 -10.19 22.31 -15.16
CA TYR A 125 -10.53 23.44 -14.27
C TYR A 125 -9.76 23.45 -12.95
N LEU A 126 -9.05 22.39 -12.61
CA LEU A 126 -8.29 22.33 -11.37
C LEU A 126 -6.86 22.77 -11.57
N ASN A 127 -6.33 23.50 -10.61
CA ASN A 127 -4.90 23.77 -10.58
C ASN A 127 -4.25 22.93 -9.46
N MET A 128 -2.96 22.71 -9.58
CA MET A 128 -2.22 21.86 -8.67
C MET A 128 -2.15 22.45 -7.26
N GLU A 129 -2.19 23.77 -7.11
CA GLU A 129 -2.17 24.42 -5.82
C GLU A 129 -3.39 24.07 -4.98
N GLN A 130 -4.58 24.07 -5.60
CA GLN A 130 -5.81 23.67 -4.94
C GLN A 130 -5.80 22.22 -4.49
N ILE A 131 -5.20 21.35 -5.29
CA ILE A 131 -5.09 19.93 -4.98
C ILE A 131 -4.14 19.71 -3.81
N VAL A 132 -2.98 20.33 -3.82
CA VAL A 132 -1.99 20.22 -2.73
C VAL A 132 -2.59 20.72 -1.43
N GLU A 133 -3.28 21.85 -1.44
CA GLU A 133 -3.95 22.41 -0.27
C GLU A 133 -4.99 21.44 0.30
N LYS A 134 -5.77 20.80 -0.57
CA LYS A 134 -6.82 19.86 -0.18
C LYS A 134 -6.24 18.56 0.41
N VAL A 135 -5.10 18.12 -0.08
CA VAL A 135 -4.44 16.91 0.42
C VAL A 135 -3.76 17.16 1.77
N GLN A 136 -3.25 18.36 2.00
CA GLN A 136 -2.57 18.72 3.25
C GLN A 136 -3.55 18.97 4.42
N THR A 137 -4.80 19.17 4.15
CA THR A 137 -5.83 19.32 5.18
C THR A 137 -6.46 17.98 5.53
#